data_2c1d2d0f05ca81f62eebe310076ff451
#
_entry.id   2c1d2d0f05ca81f62eebe310076ff451
#
_cell.length_a   1.000
_cell.length_b   1.000
_cell.length_c   1.000
_cell.angle_alpha   90.00
_cell.angle_beta   90.00
_cell.angle_gamma   90.00
#
_symmetry.space_group_name_H-M   'P 1'
#
loop_
_entity.id
_entity.type
_entity.pdbx_description
1 polymer ?
#
loop_
_entity_poly.entity_id
_entity_poly.type
_entity_poly.pdbx_seq_one_letter_code
_entity_poly.pdbx_strand_id
1 'polypeptide(L)'
;MVKKIIGMVLAFLAVTVLGVGVFAYTIYQQGTETLAKTYKKIGEETKVIEATEPLTILLMGVDTGNVERTDQWAGNSDSMILLTVNPHTKKTTMMSLERDILTKIQHKDGSIEEAKLNAAYAGGGAELAIETIQKMMNLHIDRYIMVNMQGLQQLVDAVGGITVNNTLGFPISISDQEEFNTISIGVGEQTINGEEALVYSRMRYQDPEGD
;
A
#
# COMPACT_ATOMS: atom_id res chain seq x y z
N MET A 1 7.02 -47.49 36.58
CA MET A 1 7.19 -47.08 35.18
C MET A 1 6.16 -46.02 34.76
N VAL A 2 4.87 -46.22 34.94
CA VAL A 2 3.80 -45.29 34.50
C VAL A 2 3.97 -43.85 35.01
N LYS A 3 4.29 -43.64 36.29
CA LYS A 3 4.50 -42.27 36.86
C LYS A 3 5.67 -41.53 36.21
N LYS A 4 6.73 -42.21 35.77
CA LYS A 4 7.86 -41.56 35.06
C LYS A 4 7.48 -41.19 33.63
N ILE A 5 6.66 -41.98 32.95
CA ILE A 5 6.15 -41.71 31.60
C ILE A 5 5.21 -40.51 31.63
N ILE A 6 4.29 -40.46 32.59
CA ILE A 6 3.39 -39.30 32.79
C ILE A 6 4.20 -38.02 33.06
N GLY A 7 5.24 -38.10 33.91
CA GLY A 7 6.09 -36.93 34.17
C GLY A 7 6.83 -36.44 32.91
N MET A 8 7.32 -37.34 32.05
CA MET A 8 7.96 -36.96 30.78
C MET A 8 6.97 -36.35 29.80
N VAL A 9 5.75 -36.86 29.70
CA VAL A 9 4.70 -36.31 28.84
C VAL A 9 4.29 -34.91 29.30
N LEU A 10 4.12 -34.72 30.61
CA LEU A 10 3.81 -33.41 31.18
C LEU A 10 4.95 -32.40 30.95
N ALA A 11 6.20 -32.81 31.11
CA ALA A 11 7.35 -31.94 30.83
C ALA A 11 7.44 -31.58 29.35
N PHE A 12 7.20 -32.53 28.46
CA PHE A 12 7.17 -32.27 27.02
C PHE A 12 6.03 -31.27 26.65
N LEU A 13 4.82 -31.45 27.18
CA LEU A 13 3.71 -30.55 26.98
C LEU A 13 4.03 -29.15 27.52
N ALA A 14 4.64 -29.02 28.69
CA ALA A 14 5.03 -27.73 29.25
C ALA A 14 6.05 -27.00 28.36
N VAL A 15 7.04 -27.70 27.84
CA VAL A 15 8.04 -27.13 26.90
C VAL A 15 7.39 -26.71 25.59
N THR A 16 6.45 -27.50 25.07
CA THR A 16 5.73 -27.16 23.82
C THR A 16 4.87 -25.90 24.00
N VAL A 17 4.13 -25.82 25.10
CA VAL A 17 3.29 -24.64 25.43
C VAL A 17 4.15 -23.39 25.61
N LEU A 18 5.31 -23.51 26.29
CA LEU A 18 6.26 -22.41 26.42
C LEU A 18 6.84 -21.99 25.05
N GLY A 19 7.21 -22.94 24.22
CA GLY A 19 7.72 -22.66 22.86
C GLY A 19 6.71 -21.93 21.99
N VAL A 20 5.45 -22.37 21.99
CA VAL A 20 4.36 -21.71 21.27
C VAL A 20 4.09 -20.30 21.84
N GLY A 21 4.13 -20.14 23.16
CA GLY A 21 3.95 -18.86 23.82
C GLY A 21 5.04 -17.83 23.45
N VAL A 22 6.31 -18.27 23.46
CA VAL A 22 7.45 -17.43 23.04
C VAL A 22 7.35 -17.09 21.57
N PHE A 23 7.00 -18.04 20.71
CA PHE A 23 6.83 -17.79 19.29
C PHE A 23 5.69 -16.80 19.00
N ALA A 24 4.53 -16.96 19.63
CA ALA A 24 3.42 -16.03 19.50
C ALA A 24 3.79 -14.62 20.01
N TYR A 25 4.54 -14.53 21.13
CA TYR A 25 5.01 -13.27 21.66
C TYR A 25 6.01 -12.56 20.72
N THR A 26 6.94 -13.30 20.11
CA THR A 26 7.91 -12.72 19.15
C THR A 26 7.20 -12.20 17.90
N ILE A 27 6.22 -12.95 17.36
CA ILE A 27 5.41 -12.46 16.22
C ILE A 27 4.62 -11.20 16.61
N TYR A 28 4.02 -11.18 17.79
CA TYR A 28 3.29 -10.00 18.28
C TYR A 28 4.21 -8.78 18.43
N GLN A 29 5.39 -8.93 19.03
CA GLN A 29 6.38 -7.87 19.18
C GLN A 29 6.87 -7.35 17.82
N GLN A 30 7.25 -8.23 16.91
CA GLN A 30 7.68 -7.85 15.56
C GLN A 30 6.57 -7.13 14.79
N GLY A 31 5.32 -7.58 14.91
CA GLY A 31 4.17 -6.94 14.30
C GLY A 31 3.94 -5.53 14.83
N THR A 32 3.98 -5.35 16.15
CA THR A 32 3.78 -4.03 16.78
C THR A 32 4.91 -3.05 16.49
N GLU A 33 6.17 -3.50 16.46
CA GLU A 33 7.32 -2.66 16.10
C GLU A 33 7.28 -2.24 14.62
N THR A 34 6.91 -3.15 13.72
CA THR A 34 6.77 -2.87 12.29
C THR A 34 5.66 -1.84 12.07
N LEU A 35 4.49 -2.03 12.69
CA LEU A 35 3.38 -1.08 12.61
C LEU A 35 3.76 0.29 13.17
N ALA A 36 4.47 0.35 14.30
CA ALA A 36 4.91 1.60 14.90
C ALA A 36 5.89 2.37 14.00
N LYS A 37 6.78 1.67 13.30
CA LYS A 37 7.73 2.27 12.33
C LYS A 37 7.03 2.77 11.06
N THR A 38 5.93 2.16 10.69
CA THR A 38 5.15 2.46 9.47
C THR A 38 4.16 3.60 9.71
N TYR A 39 3.80 3.87 10.99
CA TYR A 39 2.87 4.93 11.33
C TYR A 39 3.55 6.30 11.29
N LYS A 40 3.12 7.17 10.35
CA LYS A 40 3.55 8.56 10.28
C LYS A 40 2.36 9.48 10.50
N LYS A 41 2.42 10.30 11.56
CA LYS A 41 1.39 11.30 11.86
C LYS A 41 1.55 12.49 10.93
N ILE A 42 0.44 12.99 10.37
CA ILE A 42 0.36 14.24 9.63
C ILE A 42 -0.47 15.22 10.47
N GLY A 43 0.08 16.42 10.69
CA GLY A 43 -0.55 17.45 11.51
C GLY A 43 -0.47 17.21 13.02
N GLU A 44 -1.04 18.13 13.80
CA GLU A 44 -0.94 18.09 15.28
C GLU A 44 -2.01 17.26 15.97
N GLU A 45 -3.21 17.15 15.38
CA GLU A 45 -4.34 16.43 15.98
C GLU A 45 -4.73 15.20 15.15
N THR A 46 -4.61 14.03 15.76
CA THR A 46 -5.16 12.79 15.20
C THR A 46 -6.50 12.53 15.89
N LYS A 47 -7.60 12.81 15.21
CA LYS A 47 -8.94 12.47 15.71
C LYS A 47 -9.01 10.96 15.97
N VAL A 48 -9.54 10.58 17.13
CA VAL A 48 -9.83 9.18 17.41
C VAL A 48 -10.90 8.70 16.44
N ILE A 49 -10.66 7.55 15.80
CA ILE A 49 -11.65 6.95 14.89
C ILE A 49 -12.77 6.37 15.75
N GLU A 50 -13.97 6.88 15.57
CA GLU A 50 -15.16 6.30 16.16
C GLU A 50 -15.88 5.44 15.13
N ALA A 51 -16.28 4.22 15.51
CA ALA A 51 -16.96 3.28 14.60
C ALA A 51 -18.32 3.80 14.07
N THR A 52 -18.81 4.88 14.66
CA THR A 52 -20.09 5.53 14.32
C THR A 52 -19.95 6.68 13.34
N GLU A 53 -18.74 7.16 13.05
CA GLU A 53 -18.52 8.28 12.13
C GLU A 53 -17.99 7.82 10.77
N PRO A 54 -18.31 8.57 9.68
CA PRO A 54 -17.69 8.32 8.38
C PRO A 54 -16.17 8.50 8.45
N LEU A 55 -15.45 7.61 7.79
CA LEU A 55 -13.99 7.60 7.73
C LEU A 55 -13.55 7.76 6.27
N THR A 56 -12.74 8.78 6.00
CA THR A 56 -12.14 9.01 4.69
C THR A 56 -10.65 8.69 4.73
N ILE A 57 -10.23 7.78 3.85
CA ILE A 57 -8.85 7.31 3.74
C ILE A 57 -8.34 7.63 2.34
N LEU A 58 -7.15 8.25 2.25
CA LEU A 58 -6.44 8.39 0.99
C LEU A 58 -5.47 7.22 0.81
N LEU A 59 -5.66 6.47 -0.26
CA LEU A 59 -4.71 5.44 -0.70
C LEU A 59 -3.82 6.06 -1.77
N MET A 60 -2.50 6.00 -1.59
CA MET A 60 -1.51 6.53 -2.55
C MET A 60 -0.53 5.45 -2.97
N GLY A 61 -0.41 5.24 -4.28
CA GLY A 61 0.68 4.51 -4.90
C GLY A 61 1.74 5.49 -5.38
N VAL A 62 2.99 5.32 -4.91
CA VAL A 62 4.10 6.21 -5.24
C VAL A 62 5.18 5.47 -6.03
N ASP A 63 5.72 6.11 -7.05
CA ASP A 63 6.72 5.53 -7.96
C ASP A 63 8.14 5.52 -7.35
N THR A 64 8.23 5.13 -6.11
CA THR A 64 9.45 5.13 -5.31
C THR A 64 9.85 3.71 -4.92
N GLY A 65 11.06 3.55 -4.35
CA GLY A 65 11.52 2.24 -3.88
C GLY A 65 12.33 1.46 -4.92
N ASN A 66 12.79 2.12 -6.01
CA ASN A 66 13.82 1.55 -6.86
C ASN A 66 15.18 1.60 -6.12
N VAL A 67 15.91 0.49 -6.14
CA VAL A 67 17.20 0.28 -5.44
C VAL A 67 18.26 1.33 -5.81
N GLU A 68 18.12 1.99 -6.94
CA GLU A 68 19.07 3.00 -7.44
C GLU A 68 18.85 4.41 -6.89
N ARG A 69 17.72 4.69 -6.22
CA ARG A 69 17.42 6.02 -5.67
C ARG A 69 17.88 6.12 -4.23
N THR A 70 18.69 7.12 -3.93
CA THR A 70 19.20 7.41 -2.57
C THR A 70 18.11 7.83 -1.58
N ASP A 71 17.00 8.38 -2.07
CA ASP A 71 15.79 8.66 -1.28
C ASP A 71 14.67 7.70 -1.68
N GLN A 72 14.34 6.79 -0.78
CA GLN A 72 13.31 5.76 -0.99
C GLN A 72 11.89 6.32 -1.18
N TRP A 73 11.67 7.60 -0.90
CA TRP A 73 10.36 8.24 -0.95
C TRP A 73 10.29 9.42 -1.92
N ALA A 74 11.39 9.74 -2.63
CA ALA A 74 11.40 10.78 -3.66
C ALA A 74 10.77 10.25 -4.96
N GLY A 75 9.69 10.86 -5.42
CA GLY A 75 8.97 10.47 -6.63
C GLY A 75 7.62 11.16 -6.76
N ASN A 76 6.72 10.59 -7.53
CA ASN A 76 5.37 11.10 -7.74
C ASN A 76 4.32 10.12 -7.17
N SER A 77 3.14 10.64 -6.85
CA SER A 77 1.97 9.81 -6.55
C SER A 77 1.23 9.50 -7.85
N ASP A 78 1.49 8.33 -8.43
CA ASP A 78 0.89 7.94 -9.72
C ASP A 78 -0.49 7.32 -9.59
N SER A 79 -0.86 6.86 -8.39
CA SER A 79 -2.19 6.33 -8.10
C SER A 79 -2.72 6.97 -6.82
N MET A 80 -3.91 7.53 -6.87
CA MET A 80 -4.57 8.15 -5.73
C MET A 80 -6.04 7.75 -5.71
N ILE A 81 -6.48 7.14 -4.60
CA ILE A 81 -7.85 6.67 -4.43
C ILE A 81 -8.38 7.18 -3.09
N LEU A 82 -9.51 7.87 -3.12
CA LEU A 82 -10.28 8.19 -1.91
C LEU A 82 -11.22 7.05 -1.59
N LEU A 83 -11.06 6.47 -0.40
CA LEU A 83 -11.92 5.46 0.17
C LEU A 83 -12.72 6.08 1.31
N THR A 84 -14.05 6.11 1.20
CA THR A 84 -14.93 6.58 2.27
C THR A 84 -15.79 5.44 2.78
N VAL A 85 -15.68 5.13 4.06
CA VAL A 85 -16.51 4.16 4.77
C VAL A 85 -17.54 4.90 5.61
N ASN A 86 -18.81 4.72 5.32
CA ASN A 86 -19.90 5.39 6.03
C ASN A 86 -20.74 4.36 6.81
N PRO A 87 -20.60 4.30 8.15
CA PRO A 87 -21.32 3.34 8.99
C PRO A 87 -22.84 3.59 9.04
N HIS A 88 -23.28 4.85 8.91
CA HIS A 88 -24.72 5.17 8.93
C HIS A 88 -25.45 4.63 7.73
N THR A 89 -24.85 4.77 6.54
CA THR A 89 -25.43 4.26 5.29
C THR A 89 -25.02 2.84 4.97
N LYS A 90 -24.06 2.27 5.73
CA LYS A 90 -23.42 0.96 5.50
C LYS A 90 -22.84 0.85 4.07
N LYS A 91 -22.31 1.97 3.56
CA LYS A 91 -21.73 2.05 2.21
C LYS A 91 -20.23 2.37 2.29
N THR A 92 -19.50 1.74 1.40
CA THR A 92 -18.12 2.10 1.10
C THR A 92 -18.09 2.64 -0.32
N THR A 93 -17.46 3.79 -0.50
CA THR A 93 -17.28 4.44 -1.81
C THR A 93 -15.80 4.55 -2.08
N MET A 94 -15.40 4.20 -3.30
CA MET A 94 -14.05 4.41 -3.81
C MET A 94 -14.13 5.37 -4.99
N MET A 95 -13.20 6.35 -5.02
CA MET A 95 -13.08 7.32 -6.09
C MET A 95 -11.61 7.46 -6.47
N SER A 96 -11.28 7.13 -7.71
CA SER A 96 -9.96 7.39 -8.28
C SER A 96 -9.80 8.88 -8.58
N LEU A 97 -8.63 9.42 -8.25
CA LEU A 97 -8.21 10.77 -8.60
C LEU A 97 -7.13 10.67 -9.67
N GLU A 98 -7.42 11.22 -10.84
CA GLU A 98 -6.46 11.24 -11.94
C GLU A 98 -5.22 12.04 -11.54
N ARG A 99 -4.05 11.45 -11.73
CA ARG A 99 -2.76 12.06 -11.36
C ARG A 99 -2.45 13.35 -12.12
N ASP A 100 -3.01 13.49 -13.32
CA ASP A 100 -2.78 14.60 -14.25
C ASP A 100 -3.79 15.76 -14.10
N ILE A 101 -4.70 15.70 -13.10
CA ILE A 101 -5.60 16.82 -12.80
C ILE A 101 -4.78 18.09 -12.54
N LEU A 102 -5.06 19.15 -13.31
CA LEU A 102 -4.49 20.48 -13.05
C LEU A 102 -5.10 21.07 -11.78
N THR A 103 -4.27 21.41 -10.83
CA THR A 103 -4.72 21.95 -9.53
C THR A 103 -3.74 23.01 -9.01
N LYS A 104 -4.18 23.74 -7.98
CA LYS A 104 -3.36 24.71 -7.27
C LYS A 104 -2.72 24.04 -6.06
N ILE A 105 -1.40 23.96 -6.06
CA ILE A 105 -0.58 23.45 -4.97
C ILE A 105 -0.09 24.64 -4.17
N GLN A 106 -0.45 24.71 -2.89
CA GLN A 106 0.03 25.75 -1.98
C GLN A 106 1.16 25.23 -1.11
N HIS A 107 2.36 25.73 -1.37
CA HIS A 107 3.56 25.35 -0.62
C HIS A 107 3.63 25.99 0.77
N LYS A 108 4.47 25.45 1.64
CA LYS A 108 4.65 25.93 3.04
C LYS A 108 5.19 27.37 3.12
N ASP A 109 5.90 27.82 2.10
CA ASP A 109 6.41 29.20 1.98
C ASP A 109 5.34 30.22 1.54
N GLY A 110 4.11 29.75 1.31
CA GLY A 110 2.98 30.55 0.86
C GLY A 110 2.88 30.71 -0.65
N SER A 111 3.82 30.21 -1.43
CA SER A 111 3.74 30.22 -2.89
C SER A 111 2.64 29.28 -3.39
N ILE A 112 2.04 29.63 -4.53
CA ILE A 112 1.02 28.82 -5.19
C ILE A 112 1.53 28.48 -6.58
N GLU A 113 1.54 27.18 -6.88
CA GLU A 113 1.89 26.61 -8.17
C GLU A 113 0.67 25.98 -8.82
N GLU A 114 0.45 26.21 -10.12
CA GLU A 114 -0.52 25.45 -10.91
C GLU A 114 0.22 24.29 -11.60
N ALA A 115 -0.04 23.08 -11.14
CA ALA A 115 0.62 21.87 -11.62
C ALA A 115 -0.32 20.66 -11.60
N LYS A 116 0.16 19.52 -12.11
CA LYS A 116 -0.53 18.23 -11.99
C LYS A 116 -0.62 17.81 -10.53
N LEU A 117 -1.71 17.18 -10.16
CA LEU A 117 -1.99 16.73 -8.78
C LEU A 117 -0.85 15.89 -8.20
N ASN A 118 -0.26 14.99 -9.00
CA ASN A 118 0.85 14.14 -8.56
C ASN A 118 2.11 14.92 -8.18
N ALA A 119 2.31 16.14 -8.71
CA ALA A 119 3.42 17.02 -8.35
C ALA A 119 3.37 17.48 -6.88
N ALA A 120 2.18 17.48 -6.25
CA ALA A 120 2.06 17.83 -4.85
C ALA A 120 2.85 16.86 -3.96
N TYR A 121 2.86 15.57 -4.29
CA TYR A 121 3.67 14.60 -3.57
C TYR A 121 5.17 14.85 -3.78
N ALA A 122 5.61 15.11 -5.00
CA ALA A 122 7.00 15.43 -5.30
C ALA A 122 7.50 16.70 -4.58
N GLY A 123 6.62 17.72 -4.43
CA GLY A 123 6.93 19.01 -3.81
C GLY A 123 6.94 19.00 -2.27
N GLY A 124 6.20 18.10 -1.62
CA GLY A 124 6.06 18.12 -0.16
C GLY A 124 5.58 16.81 0.46
N GLY A 125 5.72 15.70 -0.27
CA GLY A 125 5.37 14.36 0.21
C GLY A 125 3.87 14.20 0.46
N ALA A 126 3.54 13.21 1.29
CA ALA A 126 2.15 12.89 1.61
C ALA A 126 1.38 14.06 2.22
N GLU A 127 2.04 14.90 3.02
CA GLU A 127 1.40 16.04 3.68
C GLU A 127 0.86 17.04 2.64
N LEU A 128 1.69 17.48 1.71
CA LEU A 128 1.28 18.45 0.68
C LEU A 128 0.25 17.84 -0.28
N ALA A 129 0.39 16.56 -0.63
CA ALA A 129 -0.61 15.87 -1.46
C ALA A 129 -1.98 15.83 -0.76
N ILE A 130 -2.03 15.48 0.52
CA ILE A 130 -3.26 15.44 1.32
C ILE A 130 -3.89 16.85 1.40
N GLU A 131 -3.11 17.87 1.75
CA GLU A 131 -3.60 19.24 1.83
C GLU A 131 -4.17 19.74 0.50
N THR A 132 -3.49 19.40 -0.60
CA THR A 132 -3.94 19.76 -1.95
C THR A 132 -5.26 19.09 -2.29
N ILE A 133 -5.39 17.79 -2.04
CA ILE A 133 -6.62 17.03 -2.29
C ILE A 133 -7.77 17.55 -1.41
N GLN A 134 -7.51 17.78 -0.12
CA GLN A 134 -8.53 18.31 0.80
C GLN A 134 -9.07 19.67 0.33
N LYS A 135 -8.19 20.56 -0.12
CA LYS A 135 -8.60 21.88 -0.67
C LYS A 135 -9.35 21.73 -1.97
N MET A 136 -8.86 20.90 -2.90
CA MET A 136 -9.47 20.69 -4.21
C MET A 136 -10.89 20.11 -4.10
N MET A 137 -11.06 19.12 -3.21
CA MET A 137 -12.31 18.39 -3.06
C MET A 137 -13.24 18.95 -1.98
N ASN A 138 -12.76 19.93 -1.20
CA ASN A 138 -13.47 20.50 -0.03
C ASN A 138 -13.95 19.40 0.94
N LEU A 139 -13.05 18.47 1.28
CA LEU A 139 -13.31 17.37 2.21
C LEU A 139 -12.15 17.20 3.20
N HIS A 140 -12.39 16.45 4.27
CA HIS A 140 -11.35 16.08 5.22
C HIS A 140 -10.90 14.63 4.99
N ILE A 141 -9.59 14.38 5.05
CA ILE A 141 -8.97 13.06 4.97
C ILE A 141 -8.50 12.69 6.37
N ASP A 142 -9.11 11.65 6.94
CA ASP A 142 -8.83 11.21 8.32
C ASP A 142 -7.55 10.41 8.42
N ARG A 143 -7.26 9.60 7.39
CA ARG A 143 -6.11 8.69 7.33
C ARG A 143 -5.58 8.59 5.91
N TYR A 144 -4.35 8.14 5.80
CA TYR A 144 -3.78 7.76 4.50
C TYR A 144 -3.00 6.45 4.62
N ILE A 145 -2.92 5.76 3.50
CA ILE A 145 -2.07 4.59 3.30
C ILE A 145 -1.24 4.86 2.05
N MET A 146 0.07 4.72 2.19
CA MET A 146 1.00 4.94 1.09
C MET A 146 1.78 3.66 0.84
N VAL A 147 1.83 3.26 -0.43
CA VAL A 147 2.51 2.05 -0.90
C VAL A 147 3.46 2.44 -2.03
N ASN A 148 4.71 2.05 -1.93
CA ASN A 148 5.68 2.15 -3.03
C ASN A 148 5.75 0.83 -3.79
N MET A 149 6.57 0.77 -4.85
CA MET A 149 6.72 -0.43 -5.70
C MET A 149 7.09 -1.68 -4.89
N GLN A 150 8.06 -1.57 -3.98
CA GLN A 150 8.47 -2.68 -3.13
C GLN A 150 7.37 -3.09 -2.14
N GLY A 151 6.67 -2.11 -1.57
CA GLY A 151 5.54 -2.36 -0.67
C GLY A 151 4.37 -3.06 -1.37
N LEU A 152 4.11 -2.75 -2.65
CA LEU A 152 3.11 -3.45 -3.45
C LEU A 152 3.46 -4.93 -3.61
N GLN A 153 4.70 -5.23 -4.00
CA GLN A 153 5.18 -6.62 -4.11
C GLN A 153 5.00 -7.37 -2.80
N GLN A 154 5.50 -6.80 -1.70
CA GLN A 154 5.40 -7.41 -0.37
C GLN A 154 3.96 -7.62 0.09
N LEU A 155 3.06 -6.68 -0.23
CA LEU A 155 1.63 -6.80 0.12
C LEU A 155 0.97 -7.95 -0.64
N VAL A 156 1.23 -8.06 -1.94
CA VAL A 156 0.69 -9.16 -2.76
C VAL A 156 1.22 -10.51 -2.28
N ASP A 157 2.51 -10.62 -1.99
CA ASP A 157 3.11 -11.86 -1.48
C ASP A 157 2.56 -12.21 -0.09
N ALA A 158 2.35 -11.23 0.78
CA ALA A 158 1.81 -11.44 2.13
C ALA A 158 0.39 -12.00 2.16
N VAL A 159 -0.43 -11.68 1.13
CA VAL A 159 -1.77 -12.26 0.98
C VAL A 159 -1.79 -13.56 0.18
N GLY A 160 -0.64 -14.05 -0.25
CA GLY A 160 -0.50 -15.30 -1.01
C GLY A 160 -0.76 -15.16 -2.50
N GLY A 161 -0.60 -13.98 -3.06
CA GLY A 161 -0.87 -13.66 -4.46
C GLY A 161 -2.26 -13.07 -4.68
N ILE A 162 -2.48 -12.54 -5.88
CA ILE A 162 -3.78 -12.00 -6.32
C ILE A 162 -4.19 -12.65 -7.65
N THR A 163 -5.50 -12.81 -7.84
CA THR A 163 -6.03 -13.31 -9.12
C THR A 163 -6.32 -12.15 -10.05
N VAL A 164 -5.76 -12.19 -11.24
CA VAL A 164 -5.99 -11.22 -12.32
C VAL A 164 -6.48 -11.92 -13.57
N ASN A 165 -7.15 -11.19 -14.44
CA ASN A 165 -7.59 -11.68 -15.74
C ASN A 165 -6.98 -10.81 -16.85
N ASN A 166 -5.99 -11.33 -17.56
CA ASN A 166 -5.43 -10.67 -18.73
C ASN A 166 -6.35 -10.89 -19.93
N THR A 167 -7.07 -9.85 -20.33
CA THR A 167 -8.04 -9.87 -21.44
C THR A 167 -7.46 -9.37 -22.78
N LEU A 168 -6.18 -8.97 -22.83
CA LEU A 168 -5.57 -8.34 -24.01
C LEU A 168 -5.35 -9.28 -25.19
N GLY A 169 -5.49 -10.59 -25.00
CA GLY A 169 -5.27 -11.58 -26.07
C GLY A 169 -3.79 -11.90 -26.35
N PHE A 170 -2.86 -11.28 -25.62
CA PHE A 170 -1.42 -11.56 -25.67
C PHE A 170 -0.81 -11.48 -24.25
N PRO A 171 0.36 -12.12 -24.02
CA PRO A 171 1.01 -12.04 -22.72
C PRO A 171 1.51 -10.63 -22.41
N ILE A 172 1.28 -10.18 -21.18
CA ILE A 172 1.86 -8.94 -20.64
C ILE A 172 3.30 -9.24 -20.22
N SER A 173 4.26 -8.48 -20.73
CA SER A 173 5.65 -8.60 -20.33
C SER A 173 6.33 -7.24 -20.31
N ILE A 174 7.03 -6.96 -19.20
CA ILE A 174 7.97 -5.85 -19.11
C ILE A 174 9.32 -6.48 -18.81
N SER A 175 10.34 -6.18 -19.64
CA SER A 175 11.71 -6.51 -19.28
C SER A 175 12.05 -5.68 -18.06
N ASP A 176 12.34 -6.33 -16.93
CA ASP A 176 13.03 -5.68 -15.85
C ASP A 176 14.38 -5.16 -16.37
N GLN A 177 14.97 -4.16 -15.73
CA GLN A 177 16.22 -3.52 -16.20
C GLN A 177 17.41 -4.49 -16.30
N GLU A 178 17.23 -5.72 -15.86
CA GLU A 178 18.18 -6.82 -16.09
C GLU A 178 17.80 -7.55 -17.38
N GLU A 179 18.68 -7.51 -18.38
CA GLU A 179 18.54 -8.07 -19.73
C GLU A 179 18.09 -9.55 -19.80
N PHE A 180 18.00 -10.25 -18.67
CA PHE A 180 17.77 -11.70 -18.59
C PHE A 180 16.49 -12.13 -17.86
N ASN A 181 15.80 -11.24 -17.16
CA ASN A 181 14.56 -11.57 -16.44
C ASN A 181 13.36 -10.86 -17.05
N THR A 182 12.74 -11.49 -18.04
CA THR A 182 11.44 -11.05 -18.55
C THR A 182 10.34 -11.76 -17.78
N ILE A 183 9.61 -11.03 -16.92
CA ILE A 183 8.41 -11.53 -16.28
C ILE A 183 7.28 -11.48 -17.32
N SER A 184 6.57 -12.58 -17.50
CA SER A 184 5.48 -12.69 -18.46
C SER A 184 4.22 -13.20 -17.80
N ILE A 185 3.13 -12.45 -17.95
CA ILE A 185 1.80 -12.80 -17.43
C ILE A 185 0.95 -13.26 -18.60
N GLY A 186 0.57 -14.54 -18.62
CA GLY A 186 -0.19 -15.16 -19.71
C GLY A 186 -1.57 -14.54 -19.91
N VAL A 187 -2.27 -14.98 -20.95
CA VAL A 187 -3.65 -14.58 -21.24
C VAL A 187 -4.61 -15.34 -20.33
N GLY A 188 -5.69 -14.68 -19.90
CA GLY A 188 -6.75 -15.25 -19.10
C GLY A 188 -6.56 -15.06 -17.59
N GLU A 189 -7.37 -15.81 -16.83
CA GLU A 189 -7.35 -15.74 -15.36
C GLU A 189 -6.20 -16.54 -14.78
N GLN A 190 -5.42 -15.92 -13.89
CA GLN A 190 -4.30 -16.54 -13.21
C GLN A 190 -3.98 -15.85 -11.88
N THR A 191 -3.37 -16.59 -10.97
CA THR A 191 -2.84 -16.03 -9.73
C THR A 191 -1.40 -15.59 -9.95
N ILE A 192 -1.11 -14.35 -9.59
CA ILE A 192 0.20 -13.72 -9.75
C ILE A 192 0.82 -13.35 -8.39
N ASN A 193 2.13 -13.39 -8.32
CA ASN A 193 2.93 -12.97 -7.15
C ASN A 193 3.21 -11.46 -7.16
N GLY A 194 4.00 -10.98 -6.18
CA GLY A 194 4.29 -9.56 -6.04
C GLY A 194 5.07 -8.95 -7.20
N GLU A 195 6.06 -9.66 -7.77
CA GLU A 195 6.83 -9.20 -8.92
C GLU A 195 5.94 -9.11 -10.17
N GLU A 196 5.15 -10.13 -10.42
CA GLU A 196 4.19 -10.17 -11.52
C GLU A 196 3.11 -9.09 -11.37
N ALA A 197 2.66 -8.82 -10.14
CA ALA A 197 1.69 -7.76 -9.86
C ALA A 197 2.25 -6.37 -10.17
N LEU A 198 3.53 -6.13 -9.89
CA LEU A 198 4.19 -4.89 -10.28
C LEU A 198 4.27 -4.74 -11.80
N VAL A 199 4.62 -5.81 -12.52
CA VAL A 199 4.61 -5.83 -14.00
C VAL A 199 3.22 -5.56 -14.54
N TYR A 200 2.20 -6.22 -13.98
CA TYR A 200 0.80 -6.04 -14.37
C TYR A 200 0.34 -4.59 -14.18
N SER A 201 0.68 -3.96 -13.05
CA SER A 201 0.30 -2.57 -12.76
C SER A 201 1.00 -1.52 -13.61
N ARG A 202 2.14 -1.85 -14.22
CA ARG A 202 2.97 -0.95 -15.04
C ARG A 202 2.81 -1.15 -16.54
N MET A 203 1.90 -1.99 -16.97
CA MET A 203 1.70 -2.47 -18.33
C MET A 203 1.13 -1.43 -19.31
N ARG A 204 1.43 -0.17 -19.14
CA ARG A 204 0.86 0.94 -19.90
C ARG A 204 1.11 0.87 -21.42
N TYR A 205 2.32 0.47 -21.84
CA TYR A 205 2.70 0.51 -23.25
C TYR A 205 2.16 -0.64 -24.10
N GLN A 206 1.64 -1.68 -23.49
CA GLN A 206 1.08 -2.84 -24.18
C GLN A 206 -0.44 -2.78 -24.27
N ASP A 207 -1.08 -1.88 -23.51
CA ASP A 207 -2.51 -1.66 -23.58
C ASP A 207 -2.87 -0.86 -24.83
N PRO A 208 -3.71 -1.40 -25.74
CA PRO A 208 -4.17 -0.68 -26.92
C PRO A 208 -4.97 0.58 -26.60
N GLU A 209 -5.57 0.66 -25.42
CA GLU A 209 -6.32 1.82 -24.94
C GLU A 209 -5.41 2.88 -24.32
N GLY A 210 -4.15 2.55 -23.99
CA GLY A 210 -3.09 3.51 -23.70
C GLY A 210 -3.19 4.23 -22.36
N ASP A 211 -3.89 3.70 -21.40
CA ASP A 211 -4.06 4.31 -20.06
C ASP A 211 -2.86 4.17 -19.12
#